data_3c0ac8a5bf1cfdf8b9b7ebcb359466b8
#
_entry.id   3c0ac8a5bf1cfdf8b9b7ebcb359466b8
#
_cell.length_a   1.000
_cell.length_b   1.000
_cell.length_c   1.000
_cell.angle_alpha   90.00
_cell.angle_beta   90.00
_cell.angle_gamma   90.00
#
_symmetry.space_group_name_H-M   'P 1'
#
loop_
_entity.id
_entity.type
_entity.pdbx_description
1 polymer ?
#
loop_
_entity_poly.entity_id
_entity_poly.type
_entity_poly.pdbx_seq_one_letter_code
_entity_poly.pdbx_strand_id
1 'polypeptide(L)'
;MRYLSVLIALLIAVPAHSVSLRDSQLENTLRQVAEQSSVDTPRKLNEFIVDEGFSADGKELINHLSVDDLYAARMQSDPLVVRGQLQASVCADQRFRRLLDMGATLTYHFVLVETQQPVLTQSFVADHCQTM
;
A
#
# COMPACT_ATOMS: atom_id res chain seq x y z
N MET A 1 20.62 45.49 47.30
CA MET A 1 19.46 44.87 46.64
C MET A 1 19.93 44.05 45.48
N ARG A 2 19.79 42.78 45.62
CA ARG A 2 20.15 41.88 44.55
C ARG A 2 18.87 41.28 43.97
N TYR A 3 18.60 41.62 42.74
CA TYR A 3 17.51 40.99 42.02
C TYR A 3 18.00 39.67 41.43
N LEU A 4 17.55 38.58 41.97
CA LEU A 4 17.75 37.28 41.35
C LEU A 4 16.78 37.13 40.20
N SER A 5 17.29 37.39 39.01
CA SER A 5 16.55 37.06 37.78
C SER A 5 16.56 35.57 37.64
N VAL A 6 15.50 34.92 38.10
CA VAL A 6 15.28 33.50 37.77
C VAL A 6 14.89 33.46 36.32
N LEU A 7 15.85 33.12 35.48
CA LEU A 7 15.59 32.78 34.09
C LEU A 7 14.92 31.40 34.11
N ILE A 8 13.60 31.41 34.08
CA ILE A 8 12.84 30.19 33.83
C ILE A 8 13.02 29.90 32.35
N ALA A 9 13.96 29.02 32.03
CA ALA A 9 14.05 28.44 30.72
C ALA A 9 12.79 27.57 30.52
N LEU A 10 11.80 28.12 29.83
CA LEU A 10 10.67 27.32 29.35
C LEU A 10 11.21 26.35 28.32
N LEU A 11 11.51 25.15 28.74
CA LEU A 11 11.68 24.01 27.84
C LEU A 11 10.33 23.76 27.20
N ILE A 12 10.11 24.36 26.06
CA ILE A 12 8.98 23.99 25.21
C ILE A 12 9.34 22.61 24.66
N ALA A 13 8.80 21.57 25.31
CA ALA A 13 8.81 20.25 24.73
C ALA A 13 7.93 20.29 23.49
N VAL A 14 8.55 20.46 22.33
CA VAL A 14 7.87 20.26 21.06
C VAL A 14 7.44 18.82 21.03
N PRO A 15 6.13 18.48 20.97
CA PRO A 15 5.73 17.12 20.76
C PRO A 15 6.38 16.69 19.44
N ALA A 16 7.32 15.79 19.54
CA ALA A 16 7.95 15.20 18.38
C ALA A 16 6.87 14.39 17.65
N HIS A 17 6.27 15.00 16.63
CA HIS A 17 5.65 14.22 15.56
C HIS A 17 6.79 13.58 14.78
N SER A 18 7.51 12.71 15.45
CA SER A 18 8.50 11.89 14.81
C SER A 18 7.76 10.78 14.10
N VAL A 19 7.50 11.01 12.80
CA VAL A 19 7.57 9.90 11.89
C VAL A 19 8.89 9.21 12.24
N SER A 20 8.82 7.99 12.80
CA SER A 20 10.03 7.30 13.20
C SER A 20 10.93 7.18 11.98
N LEU A 21 12.25 7.16 12.17
CA LEU A 21 13.19 6.90 11.07
C LEU A 21 12.79 5.64 10.30
N ARG A 22 12.25 4.67 11.01
CA ARG A 22 11.74 3.42 10.45
C ARG A 22 10.60 3.66 9.46
N ASP A 23 9.63 4.53 9.79
CA ASP A 23 8.51 4.85 8.92
C ASP A 23 8.98 5.64 7.69
N SER A 24 9.90 6.58 7.86
CA SER A 24 10.50 7.32 6.74
C SER A 24 11.24 6.40 5.78
N GLN A 25 11.96 5.41 6.29
CA GLN A 25 12.64 4.42 5.46
C GLN A 25 11.66 3.54 4.71
N LEU A 26 10.57 3.12 5.37
CA LEU A 26 9.52 2.35 4.72
C LEU A 26 8.88 3.15 3.59
N GLU A 27 8.50 4.39 3.83
CA GLU A 27 7.91 5.25 2.80
C GLU A 27 8.83 5.41 1.59
N ASN A 28 10.13 5.62 1.83
CA ASN A 28 11.12 5.70 0.76
C ASN A 28 11.23 4.38 0.00
N THR A 29 11.25 3.27 0.71
CA THR A 29 11.30 1.93 0.11
C THR A 29 10.07 1.68 -0.77
N LEU A 30 8.89 2.04 -0.30
CA LEU A 30 7.65 1.85 -1.06
C LEU A 30 7.64 2.70 -2.34
N ARG A 31 8.17 3.93 -2.31
CA ARG A 31 8.30 4.74 -3.52
C ARG A 31 9.22 4.09 -4.54
N GLN A 32 10.35 3.55 -4.09
CA GLN A 32 11.28 2.83 -4.96
C GLN A 32 10.65 1.57 -5.55
N VAL A 33 9.95 0.79 -4.73
CA VAL A 33 9.25 -0.41 -5.17
C VAL A 33 8.18 -0.04 -6.20
N ALA A 34 7.43 1.04 -5.98
CA ALA A 34 6.41 1.50 -6.91
C ALA A 34 7.02 1.88 -8.26
N GLU A 35 8.13 2.61 -8.27
CA GLU A 35 8.84 2.98 -9.51
C GLU A 35 9.36 1.76 -10.25
N GLN A 36 10.04 0.87 -9.56
CA GLN A 36 10.63 -0.33 -10.16
C GLN A 36 9.57 -1.29 -10.68
N SER A 37 8.47 -1.45 -9.96
CA SER A 37 7.39 -2.35 -10.33
C SER A 37 6.49 -1.79 -11.43
N SER A 38 6.61 -0.48 -11.72
CA SER A 38 5.87 0.19 -12.79
C SER A 38 6.62 0.24 -14.12
N VAL A 39 7.87 -0.22 -14.15
CA VAL A 39 8.63 -0.34 -15.39
C VAL A 39 7.92 -1.32 -16.31
N ASP A 40 7.80 -0.97 -17.60
CA ASP A 40 7.09 -1.76 -18.60
C ASP A 40 5.59 -1.90 -18.39
N THR A 41 5.00 -1.03 -17.58
CA THR A 41 3.54 -0.93 -17.47
C THR A 41 2.99 0.18 -18.38
N PRO A 42 1.75 0.07 -18.90
CA PRO A 42 0.77 -1.02 -18.64
C PRO A 42 1.20 -2.34 -19.28
N ARG A 43 0.92 -3.43 -18.56
CA ARG A 43 1.30 -4.78 -18.96
C ARG A 43 0.15 -5.74 -18.78
N LYS A 44 -0.18 -6.52 -19.80
CA LYS A 44 -1.19 -7.58 -19.67
C LYS A 44 -0.67 -8.70 -18.77
N LEU A 45 -1.41 -9.00 -17.71
CA LEU A 45 -1.17 -10.16 -16.87
C LEU A 45 -1.82 -11.41 -17.47
N ASN A 46 -3.00 -11.23 -18.06
CA ASN A 46 -3.73 -12.25 -18.81
C ASN A 46 -4.71 -11.54 -19.76
N GLU A 47 -5.65 -12.29 -20.35
CA GLU A 47 -6.62 -11.75 -21.29
C GLU A 47 -7.56 -10.71 -20.65
N PHE A 48 -7.73 -10.76 -19.32
CA PHE A 48 -8.77 -9.98 -18.61
C PHE A 48 -8.20 -8.85 -17.76
N ILE A 49 -6.93 -8.94 -17.38
CA ILE A 49 -6.32 -8.05 -16.38
C ILE A 49 -5.08 -7.37 -16.97
N VAL A 50 -5.05 -6.04 -16.86
CA VAL A 50 -3.88 -5.23 -17.19
C VAL A 50 -3.31 -4.63 -15.91
N ASP A 51 -2.02 -4.81 -15.70
CA ASP A 51 -1.28 -4.12 -14.65
C ASP A 51 -0.95 -2.71 -15.13
N GLU A 52 -1.56 -1.72 -14.53
CA GLU A 52 -1.36 -0.30 -14.85
C GLU A 52 -0.20 0.33 -14.05
N GLY A 53 0.40 -0.42 -13.18
CA GLY A 53 1.53 0.03 -12.38
C GLY A 53 1.21 0.16 -10.89
N PHE A 54 2.20 0.66 -10.17
CA PHE A 54 2.14 0.85 -8.72
C PHE A 54 2.30 2.31 -8.36
N SER A 55 1.67 2.71 -7.28
CA SER A 55 1.93 3.98 -6.61
C SER A 55 2.16 3.75 -5.13
N ALA A 56 2.80 4.71 -4.47
CA ALA A 56 3.02 4.70 -3.04
C ALA A 56 2.42 5.95 -2.42
N ASP A 57 1.69 5.77 -1.32
CA ASP A 57 1.10 6.84 -0.55
C ASP A 57 1.37 6.58 0.94
N GLY A 58 2.32 7.32 1.53
CA GLY A 58 2.77 7.04 2.88
C GLY A 58 3.28 5.61 3.01
N LYS A 59 2.66 4.83 3.88
CA LYS A 59 2.99 3.41 4.11
C LYS A 59 2.13 2.45 3.30
N GLU A 60 1.42 2.94 2.31
CA GLU A 60 0.60 2.12 1.43
C GLU A 60 1.23 1.99 0.04
N LEU A 61 1.34 0.76 -0.44
CA LEU A 61 1.70 0.43 -1.81
C LEU A 61 0.44 0.00 -2.54
N ILE A 62 0.12 0.66 -3.65
CA ILE A 62 -1.10 0.43 -4.39
C ILE A 62 -0.77 -0.11 -5.76
N ASN A 63 -1.28 -1.30 -6.08
CA ASN A 63 -1.25 -1.85 -7.43
C ASN A 63 -2.53 -1.46 -8.16
N HIS A 64 -2.37 -0.74 -9.26
CA HIS A 64 -3.48 -0.31 -10.10
C HIS A 64 -3.67 -1.31 -11.23
N LEU A 65 -4.88 -1.85 -11.33
CA LEU A 65 -5.22 -2.86 -12.32
C LEU A 65 -6.50 -2.46 -13.03
N SER A 66 -6.58 -2.79 -14.31
CA SER A 66 -7.81 -2.62 -15.08
C SER A 66 -8.33 -3.94 -15.60
N VAL A 67 -9.65 -4.06 -15.66
CA VAL A 67 -10.36 -5.28 -16.07
C VAL A 67 -11.49 -4.91 -17.04
N ASP A 68 -11.89 -5.88 -17.87
CA ASP A 68 -13.06 -5.71 -18.72
C ASP A 68 -14.36 -5.87 -17.92
N ASP A 69 -15.47 -5.50 -18.55
CA ASP A 69 -16.79 -5.54 -17.91
C ASP A 69 -17.19 -6.93 -17.44
N LEU A 70 -16.89 -7.96 -18.23
CA LEU A 70 -17.28 -9.32 -17.92
C LEU A 70 -16.52 -9.85 -16.70
N TYR A 71 -15.23 -9.61 -16.67
CA TYR A 71 -14.38 -9.99 -15.53
C TYR A 71 -14.72 -9.20 -14.27
N ALA A 72 -15.01 -7.91 -14.43
CA ALA A 72 -15.47 -7.06 -13.33
C ALA A 72 -16.76 -7.61 -12.69
N ALA A 73 -17.71 -8.03 -13.49
CA ALA A 73 -18.95 -8.62 -13.00
C ALA A 73 -18.69 -9.90 -12.18
N ARG A 74 -17.75 -10.74 -12.64
CA ARG A 74 -17.35 -11.95 -11.90
C ARG A 74 -16.70 -11.60 -10.56
N MET A 75 -15.81 -10.62 -10.53
CA MET A 75 -15.17 -10.18 -9.31
C MET A 75 -16.17 -9.65 -8.28
N GLN A 76 -17.13 -8.86 -8.74
CA GLN A 76 -18.16 -8.27 -7.89
C GLN A 76 -19.16 -9.31 -7.38
N SER A 77 -19.40 -10.39 -8.14
CA SER A 77 -20.31 -11.45 -7.71
C SER A 77 -19.71 -12.34 -6.61
N ASP A 78 -18.40 -12.42 -6.52
CA ASP A 78 -17.71 -13.25 -5.52
C ASP A 78 -16.45 -12.59 -4.95
N PRO A 79 -16.63 -11.48 -4.21
CA PRO A 79 -15.48 -10.71 -3.71
C PRO A 79 -14.65 -11.48 -2.68
N LEU A 80 -15.21 -12.43 -1.97
CA LEU A 80 -14.49 -13.23 -0.98
C LEU A 80 -13.51 -14.20 -1.64
N VAL A 81 -13.89 -14.77 -2.78
CA VAL A 81 -12.98 -15.62 -3.56
C VAL A 81 -11.82 -14.82 -4.11
N VAL A 82 -12.10 -13.62 -4.65
CA VAL A 82 -11.04 -12.71 -5.12
C VAL A 82 -10.10 -12.37 -3.98
N ARG A 83 -10.63 -12.01 -2.82
CA ARG A 83 -9.81 -11.69 -1.65
C ARG A 83 -8.93 -12.86 -1.25
N GLY A 84 -9.47 -14.07 -1.20
CA GLY A 84 -8.70 -15.27 -0.84
C GLY A 84 -7.55 -15.54 -1.80
N GLN A 85 -7.78 -15.38 -3.10
CA GLN A 85 -6.76 -15.56 -4.13
C GLN A 85 -5.65 -14.51 -4.02
N LEU A 86 -6.02 -13.26 -3.83
CA LEU A 86 -5.06 -12.17 -3.65
C LEU A 86 -4.25 -12.36 -2.37
N GLN A 87 -4.89 -12.72 -1.27
CA GLN A 87 -4.24 -12.98 0.01
C GLN A 87 -3.21 -14.10 -0.12
N ALA A 88 -3.56 -15.19 -0.75
CA ALA A 88 -2.64 -16.31 -0.98
C ALA A 88 -1.43 -15.87 -1.80
N SER A 89 -1.65 -15.08 -2.85
CA SER A 89 -0.59 -14.57 -3.71
C SER A 89 0.35 -13.61 -2.96
N VAL A 90 -0.21 -12.66 -2.22
CA VAL A 90 0.56 -11.68 -1.43
C VAL A 90 1.40 -12.39 -0.36
N CYS A 91 0.79 -13.31 0.38
CA CYS A 91 1.45 -13.98 1.49
C CYS A 91 2.50 -14.99 1.03
N ALA A 92 2.41 -15.48 -0.21
CA ALA A 92 3.42 -16.36 -0.81
C ALA A 92 4.61 -15.58 -1.39
N ASP A 93 4.45 -14.30 -1.68
CA ASP A 93 5.51 -13.46 -2.24
C ASP A 93 6.39 -12.92 -1.09
N GLN A 94 7.64 -13.37 -1.04
CA GLN A 94 8.55 -12.98 0.04
C GLN A 94 8.86 -11.48 0.07
N ARG A 95 8.87 -10.80 -1.08
CA ARG A 95 9.12 -9.37 -1.15
C ARG A 95 7.97 -8.58 -0.54
N PHE A 96 6.74 -8.94 -0.90
CA PHE A 96 5.56 -8.32 -0.31
C PHE A 96 5.44 -8.62 1.18
N ARG A 97 5.71 -9.86 1.59
CA ARG A 97 5.69 -10.22 3.01
C ARG A 97 6.65 -9.35 3.83
N ARG A 98 7.85 -9.11 3.33
CA ARG A 98 8.80 -8.24 4.04
C ARG A 98 8.27 -6.82 4.18
N LEU A 99 7.64 -6.28 3.14
CA LEU A 99 7.05 -4.95 3.20
C LEU A 99 5.92 -4.90 4.24
N LEU A 100 5.05 -5.90 4.25
CA LEU A 100 3.97 -6.00 5.23
C LEU A 100 4.54 -6.11 6.66
N ASP A 101 5.57 -6.91 6.88
CA ASP A 101 6.23 -7.06 8.18
C ASP A 101 6.89 -5.76 8.65
N MET A 102 7.28 -4.89 7.73
CA MET A 102 7.80 -3.56 8.02
C MET A 102 6.70 -2.55 8.37
N GLY A 103 5.44 -2.92 8.23
CA GLY A 103 4.28 -2.07 8.54
C GLY A 103 3.55 -1.51 7.33
N ALA A 104 3.88 -1.96 6.12
CA ALA A 104 3.18 -1.51 4.92
C ALA A 104 1.78 -2.10 4.80
N THR A 105 0.90 -1.36 4.14
CA THR A 105 -0.36 -1.87 3.60
C THR A 105 -0.18 -2.08 2.10
N LEU A 106 -0.59 -3.23 1.59
CA LEU A 106 -0.62 -3.50 0.16
C LEU A 106 -2.07 -3.50 -0.32
N THR A 107 -2.36 -2.64 -1.28
CA THR A 107 -3.71 -2.45 -1.81
C THR A 107 -3.76 -2.81 -3.29
N TYR A 108 -4.76 -3.58 -3.67
CA TYR A 108 -5.11 -3.86 -5.06
C TYR A 108 -6.33 -3.02 -5.42
N HIS A 109 -6.18 -2.17 -6.42
CA HIS A 109 -7.25 -1.30 -6.88
C HIS A 109 -7.62 -1.65 -8.32
N PHE A 110 -8.78 -2.28 -8.49
CA PHE A 110 -9.30 -2.70 -9.80
C PHE A 110 -10.30 -1.67 -10.32
N VAL A 111 -10.13 -1.27 -11.56
CA VAL A 111 -11.03 -0.35 -12.27
C VAL A 111 -11.44 -0.96 -13.60
N LEU A 112 -12.53 -0.46 -14.19
CA LEU A 112 -12.91 -0.79 -15.55
C LEU A 112 -11.94 -0.14 -16.54
N VAL A 113 -11.53 -0.89 -17.56
CA VAL A 113 -10.56 -0.41 -18.54
C VAL A 113 -11.06 0.80 -19.33
N GLU A 114 -12.35 0.84 -19.67
CA GLU A 114 -12.89 1.90 -20.54
C GLU A 114 -13.22 3.19 -19.78
N THR A 115 -13.75 3.08 -18.57
CA THR A 115 -14.30 4.21 -17.82
C THR A 115 -13.48 4.61 -16.61
N GLN A 116 -12.55 3.74 -16.17
CA GLN A 116 -11.79 3.89 -14.92
C GLN A 116 -12.68 3.89 -13.66
N GLN A 117 -13.91 3.40 -13.78
CA GLN A 117 -14.80 3.26 -12.62
C GLN A 117 -14.28 2.17 -11.68
N PRO A 118 -14.33 2.40 -10.35
CA PRO A 118 -13.90 1.39 -9.39
C PRO A 118 -14.74 0.11 -9.49
N VAL A 119 -14.06 -1.02 -9.47
CA VAL A 119 -14.65 -2.36 -9.47
C VAL A 119 -14.56 -2.97 -8.08
N LEU A 120 -13.34 -3.04 -7.55
CA LEU A 120 -13.04 -3.69 -6.28
C LEU A 120 -11.71 -3.18 -5.75
N THR A 121 -11.65 -2.94 -4.45
CA THR A 121 -10.43 -2.60 -3.76
C THR A 121 -10.23 -3.56 -2.60
N GLN A 122 -9.03 -4.17 -2.50
CA GLN A 122 -8.66 -5.09 -1.43
C GLN A 122 -7.31 -4.68 -0.84
N SER A 123 -7.25 -4.60 0.48
CA SER A 123 -6.04 -4.20 1.20
C SER A 123 -5.59 -5.29 2.16
N PHE A 124 -4.28 -5.44 2.28
CA PHE A 124 -3.65 -6.46 3.12
C PHE A 124 -2.59 -5.84 4.01
N VAL A 125 -2.53 -6.32 5.24
CA VAL A 125 -1.49 -6.03 6.23
C VAL A 125 -0.87 -7.33 6.71
N ALA A 126 0.21 -7.24 7.49
CA ALA A 126 0.96 -8.43 7.94
C ALA A 126 0.08 -9.48 8.64
N ASP A 127 -0.90 -9.04 9.43
CA ASP A 127 -1.78 -9.95 10.16
C ASP A 127 -2.55 -10.92 9.26
N HIS A 128 -2.83 -10.51 8.03
CA HIS A 128 -3.53 -11.36 7.06
C HIS A 128 -2.71 -12.56 6.58
N CYS A 129 -1.41 -12.57 6.83
CA CYS A 129 -0.52 -13.66 6.43
C CYS A 129 -0.11 -14.57 7.59
N GLN A 130 -0.47 -14.26 8.83
CA GLN A 130 0.00 -14.99 10.00
C GLN A 130 -0.62 -16.39 10.15
N THR A 131 -1.77 -16.60 9.57
CA THR A 131 -2.50 -17.89 9.64
C THR A 131 -2.29 -18.77 8.42
N MET A 132 -1.42 -18.37 7.52
CA MET A 132 -1.15 -19.08 6.26
C MET A 132 0.20 -19.77 6.27
#